data_f80682a1cc8c5e6887f1a4dff31dad49
#
_entry.id   f80682a1cc8c5e6887f1a4dff31dad49
#
_cell.length_a   1.000
_cell.length_b   1.000
_cell.length_c   1.000
_cell.angle_alpha   90.00
_cell.angle_beta   90.00
_cell.angle_gamma   90.00
#
_symmetry.space_group_name_H-M   'P 1'
#
loop_
_entity.id
_entity.type
_entity.pdbx_description
1 polymer ?
#
loop_
_entity_poly.entity_id
_entity_poly.type
_entity_poly.pdbx_seq_one_letter_code
_entity_poly.pdbx_strand_id
1 'polypeptide(L)'
;LYDRRKTKMIKEFGGLAHNMPMFALVYAVVLMASVGLPLTIGFIGEFLSLLGFFKYSPILTFIASLTIVLSVIYMLSMYKRTFFGKLTNPENKSMRDIYGRELVALSSLVLLIIALGVYPKIILDPLNTSVTQLTKVMEIKAVNDDTKRMFSEADCMATGIELIV
;
A
#
# COMPACT_ATOMS: atom_id res chain seq x y z
N LEU A 1 -7.24 -1.28 21.42
CA LEU A 1 -8.50 -0.61 21.82
C LEU A 1 -9.59 -1.64 22.15
N TYR A 2 -9.79 -2.63 21.29
CA TYR A 2 -10.81 -3.66 21.51
C TYR A 2 -10.64 -4.40 22.83
N ASP A 3 -9.43 -4.80 23.19
CA ASP A 3 -9.17 -5.53 24.45
C ASP A 3 -9.53 -4.73 25.71
N ARG A 4 -9.43 -3.40 25.61
CA ARG A 4 -9.71 -2.50 26.74
C ARG A 4 -11.19 -2.13 26.87
N ARG A 5 -11.94 -2.09 25.75
CA ARG A 5 -13.33 -1.61 25.71
C ARG A 5 -14.35 -2.66 25.26
N LYS A 6 -13.90 -3.77 24.67
CA LYS A 6 -14.75 -4.84 24.10
C LYS A 6 -15.78 -4.35 23.07
N THR A 7 -15.61 -3.14 22.52
CA THR A 7 -16.45 -2.57 21.46
C THR A 7 -15.63 -2.25 20.22
N LYS A 8 -16.27 -2.35 19.04
CA LYS A 8 -15.69 -1.99 17.74
C LYS A 8 -16.33 -0.74 17.14
N MET A 9 -17.34 -0.17 17.82
CA MET A 9 -18.06 0.99 17.28
C MET A 9 -17.25 2.27 17.44
N ILE A 10 -16.89 2.89 16.33
CA ILE A 10 -16.11 4.16 16.28
C ILE A 10 -16.86 5.28 17.02
N LYS A 11 -18.20 5.26 17.02
CA LYS A 11 -19.03 6.28 17.68
C LYS A 11 -18.87 6.32 19.21
N GLU A 12 -18.44 5.22 19.81
CA GLU A 12 -18.19 5.14 21.26
C GLU A 12 -16.83 5.69 21.67
N PHE A 13 -15.93 5.84 20.69
CA PHE A 13 -14.61 6.43 20.85
C PHE A 13 -14.68 7.90 20.41
N GLY A 14 -14.17 8.77 21.25
CA GLY A 14 -14.03 10.19 20.94
C GLY A 14 -13.11 10.84 21.95
N GLY A 15 -12.23 11.75 21.48
CA GLY A 15 -11.31 12.46 22.36
C GLY A 15 -10.25 11.59 23.03
N LEU A 16 -9.93 10.41 22.47
CA LEU A 16 -8.95 9.48 23.04
C LEU A 16 -7.55 10.10 23.17
N ALA A 17 -7.20 11.04 22.28
CA ALA A 17 -5.90 11.71 22.31
C ALA A 17 -5.66 12.48 23.63
N HIS A 18 -6.71 12.89 24.32
CA HIS A 18 -6.61 13.59 25.60
C HIS A 18 -6.15 12.65 26.74
N ASN A 19 -6.61 11.40 26.73
CA ASN A 19 -6.29 10.42 27.77
C ASN A 19 -5.11 9.51 27.40
N MET A 20 -4.91 9.27 26.09
CA MET A 20 -3.90 8.36 25.56
C MET A 20 -3.05 9.06 24.47
N PRO A 21 -2.28 10.09 24.82
CA PRO A 21 -1.53 10.87 23.84
C PRO A 21 -0.43 10.06 23.14
N MET A 22 0.26 9.18 23.87
CA MET A 22 1.31 8.33 23.26
C MET A 22 0.73 7.33 22.27
N PHE A 23 -0.39 6.72 22.61
CA PHE A 23 -1.08 5.83 21.68
C PHE A 23 -1.57 6.58 20.43
N ALA A 24 -2.13 7.78 20.61
CA ALA A 24 -2.59 8.62 19.50
C ALA A 24 -1.44 8.98 18.56
N LEU A 25 -0.27 9.31 19.10
CA LEU A 25 0.92 9.67 18.31
C LEU A 25 1.42 8.47 17.51
N VAL A 26 1.62 7.32 18.17
CA VAL A 26 2.08 6.09 17.49
C VAL A 26 1.09 5.68 16.41
N TYR A 27 -0.20 5.73 16.70
CA TYR A 27 -1.24 5.43 15.73
C TYR A 27 -1.22 6.39 14.54
N ALA A 28 -0.98 7.71 14.77
CA ALA A 28 -0.83 8.69 13.71
C ALA A 28 0.32 8.34 12.76
N VAL A 29 1.48 7.97 13.31
CA VAL A 29 2.64 7.60 12.49
C VAL A 29 2.35 6.35 11.66
N VAL A 30 1.75 5.32 12.26
CA VAL A 30 1.38 4.09 11.54
C VAL A 30 0.33 4.37 10.46
N LEU A 31 -0.65 5.22 10.76
CA LEU A 31 -1.67 5.63 9.80
C LEU A 31 -1.05 6.41 8.63
N MET A 32 -0.13 7.33 8.89
CA MET A 32 0.58 8.07 7.84
C MET A 32 1.45 7.13 6.99
N ALA A 33 2.06 6.13 7.59
CA ALA A 33 2.80 5.09 6.87
C ALA A 33 1.90 4.24 5.98
N SER A 34 0.69 3.94 6.45
CA SER A 34 -0.33 3.19 5.70
C SER A 34 -0.92 3.98 4.53
N VAL A 35 -0.91 5.29 4.61
CA VAL A 35 -1.38 6.21 3.57
C VAL A 35 -0.29 6.49 2.52
N GLY A 36 0.92 5.97 2.72
CA GLY A 36 2.02 6.17 1.78
C GLY A 36 2.70 7.54 1.91
N LEU A 37 2.93 8.02 3.15
CA LEU A 37 3.71 9.25 3.34
C LEU A 37 5.16 9.06 2.86
N PRO A 38 5.77 10.05 2.17
CA PRO A 38 7.19 10.02 1.86
C PRO A 38 8.03 9.70 3.12
N LEU A 39 9.10 8.92 2.96
CA LEU A 39 9.95 8.37 4.03
C LEU A 39 9.37 7.14 4.75
N THR A 40 8.25 6.62 4.29
CA THR A 40 7.71 5.34 4.78
C THR A 40 7.77 4.27 3.70
N ILE A 41 7.80 3.01 4.14
CA ILE A 41 7.88 1.86 3.22
C ILE A 41 6.65 1.78 2.29
N GLY A 42 5.47 2.20 2.75
CA GLY A 42 4.22 2.22 1.97
C GLY A 42 4.34 3.08 0.72
N PHE A 43 4.93 4.26 0.83
CA PHE A 43 5.14 5.16 -0.30
C PHE A 43 5.91 4.52 -1.46
N ILE A 44 6.95 3.76 -1.14
CA ILE A 44 7.79 3.13 -2.17
C ILE A 44 7.00 2.13 -2.99
N GLY A 45 6.18 1.29 -2.34
CA GLY A 45 5.34 0.31 -3.01
C GLY A 45 4.27 0.96 -3.91
N GLU A 46 3.55 1.95 -3.39
CA GLU A 46 2.53 2.68 -4.12
C GLU A 46 3.11 3.46 -5.31
N PHE A 47 4.21 4.17 -5.09
CA PHE A 47 4.87 4.97 -6.11
C PHE A 47 5.43 4.10 -7.26
N LEU A 48 6.12 3.00 -6.94
CA LEU A 48 6.64 2.09 -7.96
C LEU A 48 5.51 1.42 -8.75
N SER A 49 4.42 1.06 -8.09
CA SER A 49 3.24 0.50 -8.74
C SER A 49 2.62 1.49 -9.72
N LEU A 50 2.44 2.76 -9.31
CA LEU A 50 1.92 3.81 -10.19
C LEU A 50 2.86 4.09 -11.38
N LEU A 51 4.18 4.09 -11.16
CA LEU A 51 5.15 4.24 -12.24
C LEU A 51 5.08 3.09 -13.26
N GLY A 52 4.88 1.86 -12.78
CA GLY A 52 4.67 0.70 -13.65
C GLY A 52 3.41 0.85 -14.49
N PHE A 53 2.30 1.23 -13.87
CA PHE A 53 1.03 1.49 -14.56
C PHE A 53 1.11 2.65 -15.54
N PHE A 54 1.87 3.70 -15.23
CA PHE A 54 2.03 4.86 -16.11
C PHE A 54 2.66 4.50 -17.46
N LYS A 55 3.61 3.56 -17.45
CA LYS A 55 4.23 3.06 -18.69
C LYS A 55 3.24 2.31 -19.57
N TYR A 56 2.22 1.68 -18.99
CA TYR A 56 1.20 0.95 -19.72
C TYR A 56 0.08 1.86 -20.22
N SER A 57 -0.51 2.67 -19.33
CA SER A 57 -1.58 3.62 -19.67
C SER A 57 -1.64 4.78 -18.66
N PRO A 58 -1.41 6.02 -19.11
CA PRO A 58 -1.48 7.19 -18.24
C PRO A 58 -2.90 7.45 -17.70
N ILE A 59 -3.95 7.11 -18.46
CA ILE A 59 -5.35 7.31 -18.06
C ILE A 59 -5.70 6.38 -16.89
N LEU A 60 -5.33 5.11 -16.98
CA LEU A 60 -5.55 4.14 -15.90
C LEU A 60 -4.77 4.52 -14.63
N THR A 61 -3.56 5.05 -14.78
CA THR A 61 -2.76 5.53 -13.66
C THR A 61 -3.42 6.71 -12.96
N PHE A 62 -4.02 7.62 -13.70
CA PHE A 62 -4.77 8.73 -13.12
C PHE A 62 -5.96 8.23 -12.28
N ILE A 63 -6.73 7.28 -12.80
CA ILE A 63 -7.85 6.66 -12.07
C ILE A 63 -7.34 5.94 -10.81
N ALA A 64 -6.23 5.19 -10.92
CA ALA A 64 -5.62 4.51 -9.77
C ALA A 64 -5.13 5.49 -8.70
N SER A 65 -4.57 6.64 -9.10
CA SER A 65 -4.12 7.66 -8.14
C SER A 65 -5.26 8.28 -7.32
N LEU A 66 -6.47 8.37 -7.89
CA LEU A 66 -7.66 8.84 -7.15
C LEU A 66 -8.01 7.91 -5.98
N THR A 67 -7.75 6.62 -6.12
CA THR A 67 -7.99 5.65 -5.03
C THR A 67 -7.11 5.96 -3.81
N ILE A 68 -5.86 6.36 -4.04
CA ILE A 68 -4.95 6.77 -2.96
C ILE A 68 -5.50 8.00 -2.24
N VAL A 69 -5.96 9.01 -2.98
CA VAL A 69 -6.54 10.23 -2.38
C VAL A 69 -7.77 9.90 -1.54
N LEU A 70 -8.67 9.04 -2.04
CA LEU A 70 -9.85 8.60 -1.30
C LEU A 70 -9.46 7.84 -0.02
N SER A 71 -8.44 6.99 -0.09
CA SER A 71 -7.91 6.25 1.06
C SER A 71 -7.41 7.20 2.16
N VAL A 72 -6.65 8.23 1.78
CA VAL A 72 -6.19 9.29 2.70
C VAL A 72 -7.37 9.95 3.42
N ILE A 73 -8.38 10.37 2.66
CA ILE A 73 -9.54 11.10 3.20
C ILE A 73 -10.29 10.25 4.24
N TYR A 74 -10.60 9.00 3.92
CA TYR A 74 -11.35 8.17 4.84
C TYR A 74 -10.53 7.76 6.07
N MET A 75 -9.24 7.48 5.92
CA MET A 75 -8.36 7.14 7.03
C MET A 75 -8.18 8.32 8.00
N LEU A 76 -7.92 9.52 7.49
CA LEU A 76 -7.83 10.73 8.31
C LEU A 76 -9.17 11.08 8.98
N SER A 77 -10.29 10.87 8.28
CA SER A 77 -11.62 11.07 8.86
C SER A 77 -11.88 10.11 10.02
N MET A 78 -11.49 8.84 9.88
CA MET A 78 -11.58 7.85 10.95
C MET A 78 -10.69 8.24 12.15
N TYR A 79 -9.45 8.64 11.90
CA TYR A 79 -8.52 9.09 12.93
C TYR A 79 -9.08 10.30 13.69
N LYS A 80 -9.56 11.31 12.97
CA LYS A 80 -10.18 12.49 13.57
C LYS A 80 -11.36 12.13 14.48
N ARG A 81 -12.23 11.23 14.03
CA ARG A 81 -13.42 10.82 14.81
C ARG A 81 -13.07 10.03 16.07
N THR A 82 -12.01 9.23 16.01
CA THR A 82 -11.62 8.35 17.13
C THR A 82 -10.78 9.08 18.17
N PHE A 83 -9.81 9.85 17.73
CA PHE A 83 -8.80 10.46 18.61
C PHE A 83 -9.12 11.89 19.00
N PHE A 84 -9.73 12.66 18.09
CA PHE A 84 -10.09 14.04 18.34
C PHE A 84 -11.61 14.18 18.55
N GLY A 85 -12.01 15.25 19.20
CA GLY A 85 -13.40 15.53 19.49
C GLY A 85 -13.69 15.53 21.00
N LYS A 86 -14.98 15.64 21.34
CA LYS A 86 -15.40 15.66 22.75
C LYS A 86 -15.41 14.25 23.32
N LEU A 87 -14.88 14.09 24.52
CA LEU A 87 -15.01 12.87 25.33
C LEU A 87 -16.48 12.67 25.72
N THR A 88 -17.24 12.00 24.85
CA THR A 88 -18.68 11.80 25.07
C THR A 88 -18.95 10.70 26.09
N ASN A 89 -18.05 9.73 26.18
CA ASN A 89 -18.26 8.54 27.00
C ASN A 89 -17.37 8.59 28.27
N PRO A 90 -17.94 8.57 29.49
CA PRO A 90 -17.17 8.67 30.73
C PRO A 90 -16.21 7.48 30.92
N GLU A 91 -16.50 6.32 30.34
CA GLU A 91 -15.62 5.15 30.39
C GLU A 91 -14.30 5.35 29.65
N ASN A 92 -14.23 6.24 28.66
CA ASN A 92 -13.02 6.59 27.96
C ASN A 92 -12.04 7.37 28.85
N LYS A 93 -12.52 8.03 29.92
CA LYS A 93 -11.68 8.77 30.87
C LYS A 93 -10.78 7.87 31.72
N SER A 94 -11.19 6.64 31.96
CA SER A 94 -10.45 5.69 32.79
C SER A 94 -9.41 4.87 32.04
N MET A 95 -9.31 5.05 30.71
CA MET A 95 -8.34 4.33 29.91
C MET A 95 -6.91 4.79 30.21
N ARG A 96 -6.05 3.82 30.51
CA ARG A 96 -4.61 4.05 30.66
C ARG A 96 -3.93 4.12 29.31
N ASP A 97 -2.94 5.00 29.17
CA ASP A 97 -2.09 5.07 27.98
C ASP A 97 -1.22 3.81 27.86
N ILE A 98 -0.54 3.66 26.74
CA ILE A 98 0.40 2.57 26.49
C ILE A 98 1.69 2.81 27.29
N TYR A 99 2.12 1.76 28.01
CA TYR A 99 3.34 1.80 28.82
C TYR A 99 4.17 0.53 28.64
N GLY A 100 5.45 0.65 28.94
CA GLY A 100 6.38 -0.46 29.05
C GLY A 100 6.45 -1.32 27.78
N ARG A 101 6.08 -2.58 27.90
CA ARG A 101 6.22 -3.59 26.83
C ARG A 101 5.41 -3.25 25.56
N GLU A 102 4.22 -2.68 25.71
CA GLU A 102 3.39 -2.28 24.57
C GLU A 102 4.05 -1.14 23.79
N LEU A 103 4.60 -0.16 24.48
CA LEU A 103 5.31 0.97 23.87
C LEU A 103 6.57 0.51 23.13
N VAL A 104 7.36 -0.38 23.74
CA VAL A 104 8.58 -0.91 23.13
C VAL A 104 8.25 -1.68 21.83
N ALA A 105 7.25 -2.55 21.89
CA ALA A 105 6.82 -3.30 20.70
C ALA A 105 6.35 -2.39 19.56
N LEU A 106 5.52 -1.40 19.88
CA LEU A 106 5.02 -0.46 18.86
C LEU A 106 6.11 0.46 18.33
N SER A 107 7.00 0.96 19.20
CA SER A 107 8.11 1.83 18.78
C SER A 107 9.10 1.10 17.89
N SER A 108 9.37 -0.19 18.15
CA SER A 108 10.24 -0.99 17.28
C SER A 108 9.66 -1.16 15.88
N LEU A 109 8.34 -1.36 15.76
CA LEU A 109 7.67 -1.42 14.47
C LEU A 109 7.71 -0.08 13.72
N VAL A 110 7.45 1.04 14.42
CA VAL A 110 7.55 2.38 13.84
C VAL A 110 8.96 2.67 13.33
N LEU A 111 9.98 2.32 14.12
CA LEU A 111 11.37 2.49 13.74
C LEU A 111 11.70 1.68 12.48
N LEU A 112 11.23 0.44 12.40
CA LEU A 112 11.42 -0.42 11.25
C LEU A 112 10.73 0.14 9.99
N ILE A 113 9.51 0.66 10.10
CA ILE A 113 8.78 1.32 8.99
C ILE A 113 9.59 2.49 8.43
N ILE A 114 10.14 3.34 9.31
CA ILE A 114 10.92 4.52 8.91
C ILE A 114 12.29 4.08 8.34
N ALA A 115 12.97 3.16 9.00
CA ALA A 115 14.28 2.68 8.55
C ALA A 115 14.21 2.08 7.13
N LEU A 116 13.21 1.24 6.88
CA LEU A 116 12.99 0.64 5.55
C LEU A 116 12.48 1.66 4.52
N GLY A 117 11.77 2.69 4.95
CA GLY A 117 11.32 3.78 4.08
C GLY A 117 12.46 4.70 3.64
N VAL A 118 13.41 4.98 4.54
CA VAL A 118 14.60 5.80 4.24
C VAL A 118 15.65 5.02 3.44
N TYR A 119 15.78 3.72 3.70
CA TYR A 119 16.77 2.85 3.04
C TYR A 119 16.11 1.68 2.29
N PRO A 120 15.37 1.96 1.20
CA PRO A 120 14.61 0.94 0.47
C PRO A 120 15.50 -0.08 -0.24
N LYS A 121 16.78 0.21 -0.47
CA LYS A 121 17.73 -0.66 -1.15
C LYS A 121 17.82 -2.04 -0.51
N ILE A 122 17.72 -2.12 0.81
CA ILE A 122 17.79 -3.41 1.55
C ILE A 122 16.73 -4.39 1.05
N ILE A 123 15.55 -3.90 0.67
CA ILE A 123 14.45 -4.73 0.16
C ILE A 123 14.49 -4.83 -1.37
N LEU A 124 14.83 -3.74 -2.06
CA LEU A 124 14.79 -3.70 -3.52
C LEU A 124 15.91 -4.51 -4.18
N ASP A 125 17.11 -4.55 -3.60
CA ASP A 125 18.25 -5.26 -4.20
C ASP A 125 18.00 -6.77 -4.36
N PRO A 126 17.54 -7.52 -3.36
CA PRO A 126 17.22 -8.94 -3.54
C PRO A 126 16.02 -9.15 -4.47
N LEU A 127 15.06 -8.22 -4.51
CA LEU A 127 13.91 -8.30 -5.42
C LEU A 127 14.31 -8.05 -6.87
N ASN A 128 15.24 -7.15 -7.14
CA ASN A 128 15.70 -6.83 -8.49
C ASN A 128 16.19 -8.05 -9.26
N THR A 129 16.90 -8.96 -8.61
CA THR A 129 17.40 -10.19 -9.24
C THR A 129 16.24 -11.08 -9.71
N SER A 130 15.25 -11.30 -8.86
CA SER A 130 14.07 -12.12 -9.17
C SER A 130 13.18 -11.46 -10.21
N VAL A 131 12.96 -10.15 -10.12
CA VAL A 131 12.15 -9.39 -11.08
C VAL A 131 12.82 -9.37 -12.46
N THR A 132 14.14 -9.19 -12.52
CA THR A 132 14.88 -9.20 -13.79
C THR A 132 14.83 -10.58 -14.47
N GLN A 133 14.86 -11.66 -13.73
CA GLN A 133 14.68 -13.00 -14.29
C GLN A 133 13.27 -13.20 -14.84
N LEU A 134 12.24 -12.77 -14.08
CA LEU A 134 10.85 -12.83 -14.52
C LEU A 134 10.59 -12.02 -15.78
N THR A 135 11.09 -10.80 -15.86
CA THR A 135 10.93 -9.93 -17.05
C THR A 135 11.60 -10.54 -18.27
N LYS A 136 12.80 -11.11 -18.15
CA LYS A 136 13.47 -11.83 -19.24
C LYS A 136 12.66 -13.01 -19.76
N VAL A 137 12.10 -13.82 -18.85
CA VAL A 137 11.27 -14.96 -19.22
C VAL A 137 9.99 -14.51 -19.95
N MET A 138 9.35 -13.45 -19.47
CA MET A 138 8.16 -12.88 -20.12
C MET A 138 8.49 -12.31 -21.50
N GLU A 139 9.61 -11.61 -21.64
CA GLU A 139 10.05 -11.05 -22.92
C GLU A 139 10.35 -12.14 -23.95
N ILE A 140 11.05 -13.21 -23.56
CA ILE A 140 11.29 -14.37 -24.44
C ILE A 140 9.97 -15.03 -24.84
N LYS A 141 9.01 -15.14 -23.93
CA LYS A 141 7.72 -15.73 -24.20
C LYS A 141 6.89 -14.87 -25.16
N ALA A 142 6.89 -13.55 -24.97
CA ALA A 142 6.20 -12.61 -25.85
C ALA A 142 6.77 -12.68 -27.30
N VAL A 143 8.11 -12.67 -27.43
CA VAL A 143 8.78 -12.81 -28.74
C VAL A 143 8.43 -14.14 -29.42
N ASN A 144 8.40 -15.23 -28.65
CA ASN A 144 8.01 -16.54 -29.20
C ASN A 144 6.54 -16.59 -29.66
N ASP A 145 5.64 -15.95 -28.93
CA ASP A 145 4.22 -15.90 -29.32
C ASP A 145 4.01 -15.03 -30.56
N ASP A 146 4.71 -13.91 -30.68
CA ASP A 146 4.66 -13.06 -31.88
C ASP A 146 5.27 -13.79 -33.09
N THR A 147 6.36 -14.51 -32.91
CA THR A 147 6.97 -15.34 -33.96
C THR A 147 6.01 -16.43 -34.44
N LYS A 148 5.34 -17.13 -33.52
CA LYS A 148 4.33 -18.12 -33.87
C LYS A 148 3.14 -17.55 -34.64
N ARG A 149 2.68 -16.33 -34.28
CA ARG A 149 1.61 -15.65 -35.01
C ARG A 149 2.04 -15.33 -36.44
N MET A 150 3.24 -14.77 -36.63
CA MET A 150 3.77 -14.46 -37.95
C MET A 150 3.91 -15.70 -38.85
N PHE A 151 4.37 -16.85 -38.31
CA PHE A 151 4.42 -18.10 -39.06
C PHE A 151 3.03 -18.63 -39.42
N SER A 152 2.06 -18.54 -38.49
CA SER A 152 0.69 -18.93 -38.75
C SER A 152 0.01 -18.08 -39.83
N GLU A 153 0.27 -16.79 -39.83
CA GLU A 153 -0.23 -15.88 -40.89
C GLU A 153 0.43 -16.13 -42.26
N ALA A 154 1.74 -16.41 -42.28
CA ALA A 154 2.45 -16.78 -43.46
C ALA A 154 1.97 -18.09 -44.10
N ASP A 155 1.72 -19.10 -43.24
CA ASP A 155 1.15 -20.39 -43.69
C ASP A 155 -0.27 -20.23 -44.23
N CYS A 156 -1.10 -19.38 -43.62
CA CYS A 156 -2.44 -19.07 -44.12
C CYS A 156 -2.38 -18.35 -45.50
N MET A 157 -1.42 -17.45 -45.72
CA MET A 157 -1.24 -16.79 -46.99
C MET A 157 -0.70 -17.74 -48.07
N ALA A 158 0.22 -18.65 -47.74
CA ALA A 158 0.75 -19.63 -48.64
C ALA A 158 -0.34 -20.63 -49.12
N THR A 159 -1.17 -21.12 -48.18
CA THR A 159 -2.28 -22.04 -48.50
C THR A 159 -3.39 -21.36 -49.31
N GLY A 160 -3.60 -20.04 -49.12
CA GLY A 160 -4.56 -19.24 -49.91
C GLY A 160 -4.15 -19.04 -51.35
N ILE A 161 -2.85 -19.05 -51.65
CA ILE A 161 -2.33 -18.92 -53.02
C ILE A 161 -2.44 -20.22 -53.82
N GLU A 162 -2.28 -21.37 -53.16
CA GLU A 162 -2.47 -22.68 -53.81
C GLU A 162 -3.93 -23.00 -54.24
N LEU A 163 -4.91 -22.32 -53.65
CA LEU A 163 -6.35 -22.50 -53.98
C LEU A 163 -6.79 -21.64 -55.17
N ILE A 164 -5.93 -20.74 -55.71
CA ILE A 164 -6.28 -19.79 -56.77
C ILE A 164 -5.58 -20.16 -58.10
N VAL A 165 -4.65 -21.13 -58.11
CA VAL A 165 -4.00 -21.67 -59.29
C VAL A 165 -4.59 -23.01 -59.67
#